data_6c6d9154fa27a4ced6ff1ea2eceff5bf
#
_entry.id   6c6d9154fa27a4ced6ff1ea2eceff5bf
#
_cell.length_a   1.000
_cell.length_b   1.000
_cell.length_c   1.000
_cell.angle_alpha   90.00
_cell.angle_beta   90.00
_cell.angle_gamma   90.00
#
_symmetry.space_group_name_H-M   'P 1'
#
loop_
_entity.id
_entity.type
_entity.pdbx_description
1 polymer ?
#
loop_
_entity_poly.entity_id
_entity_poly.type
_entity_poly.pdbx_seq_one_letter_code
_entity_poly.pdbx_strand_id
1 'polypeptide(L)'
;MTHQFICTPTEPVVRTTAGKVRGFIVDGIRTFHGIPYAQAKRFQMPEPVTPWTGIFDAMSYGCVCPMLERESAQGEVLVPHRYWPKDENCQSLNIWTPGLSGNCLLYTSPSPRDRSVSR
;
A
#
# COMPACT_ATOMS: atom_id res chain seq x y z
N MET A 1 -19.91 -8.07 17.45
CA MET A 1 -19.98 -7.30 16.20
C MET A 1 -19.38 -8.10 15.07
N THR A 2 -20.18 -8.38 14.09
CA THR A 2 -19.70 -9.02 12.87
C THR A 2 -19.13 -7.95 11.94
N HIS A 3 -17.85 -8.03 11.66
CA HIS A 3 -17.23 -7.17 10.66
C HIS A 3 -17.68 -7.59 9.27
N GLN A 4 -18.15 -6.63 8.49
CA GLN A 4 -18.56 -6.88 7.12
C GLN A 4 -17.37 -6.81 6.19
N PHE A 5 -17.06 -7.92 5.54
CA PHE A 5 -16.01 -8.01 4.53
C PHE A 5 -16.67 -8.24 3.17
N ILE A 6 -16.34 -7.38 2.21
CA ILE A 6 -16.86 -7.47 0.84
C ILE A 6 -15.69 -7.48 -0.14
N CYS A 7 -15.64 -8.52 -0.94
CA CYS A 7 -14.70 -8.63 -2.05
C CYS A 7 -15.41 -9.34 -3.20
N THR A 8 -15.66 -8.62 -4.28
CA THR A 8 -16.29 -9.15 -5.47
C THR A 8 -15.42 -8.92 -6.70
N PRO A 9 -15.66 -9.63 -7.80
CA PRO A 9 -14.89 -9.41 -9.03
C PRO A 9 -15.01 -7.98 -9.59
N THR A 10 -16.05 -7.25 -9.20
CA THR A 10 -16.36 -5.91 -9.74
C THR A 10 -16.27 -4.80 -8.71
N GLU A 11 -16.16 -5.12 -7.43
CA GLU A 11 -16.10 -4.12 -6.34
C GLU A 11 -15.15 -4.54 -5.22
N PRO A 12 -14.36 -3.63 -4.67
CA PRO A 12 -14.09 -2.30 -5.18
C PRO A 12 -12.99 -2.33 -6.28
N VAL A 13 -13.30 -1.80 -7.45
CA VAL A 13 -12.34 -1.69 -8.56
C VAL A 13 -12.17 -0.22 -8.92
N VAL A 14 -10.92 0.24 -8.98
CA VAL A 14 -10.58 1.62 -9.33
C VAL A 14 -9.67 1.60 -10.55
N ARG A 15 -9.91 2.54 -11.44
CA ARG A 15 -9.04 2.78 -12.58
C ARG A 15 -7.93 3.76 -12.20
N THR A 16 -6.69 3.35 -12.33
CA THR A 16 -5.52 4.20 -12.16
C THR A 16 -4.88 4.51 -13.51
N THR A 17 -3.89 5.40 -13.51
CA THR A 17 -3.13 5.71 -14.73
C THR A 17 -2.34 4.51 -15.26
N ALA A 18 -2.01 3.56 -14.41
CA ALA A 18 -1.26 2.36 -14.79
C ALA A 18 -2.16 1.16 -15.11
N GLY A 19 -3.42 1.17 -14.66
CA GLY A 19 -4.35 0.07 -14.87
C GLY A 19 -5.43 0.01 -13.81
N LYS A 20 -6.25 -1.02 -13.85
CA LYS A 20 -7.30 -1.22 -12.85
C LYS A 20 -6.76 -1.94 -11.61
N VAL A 21 -7.25 -1.54 -10.46
CA VAL A 21 -6.86 -2.11 -9.16
C VAL A 21 -8.10 -2.55 -8.42
N ARG A 22 -8.08 -3.76 -7.89
CA ARG A 22 -9.16 -4.30 -7.05
C ARG A 22 -8.67 -4.47 -5.63
N GLY A 23 -9.44 -3.94 -4.68
CA GLY A 23 -9.20 -4.10 -3.25
C GLY A 23 -10.30 -4.88 -2.57
N PHE A 24 -10.57 -4.55 -1.33
CA PHE A 24 -11.65 -5.14 -0.54
C PHE A 24 -12.27 -4.06 0.36
N ILE A 25 -13.47 -4.35 0.87
CA ILE A 25 -14.18 -3.45 1.76
C ILE A 25 -14.31 -4.12 3.12
N VAL A 26 -13.87 -3.43 4.16
CA VAL A 26 -14.06 -3.86 5.55
C VAL A 26 -14.77 -2.73 6.29
N ASP A 27 -15.94 -3.02 6.82
CA ASP A 27 -16.74 -2.06 7.57
C ASP A 27 -16.97 -0.72 6.84
N GLY A 28 -17.21 -0.78 5.54
CA GLY A 28 -17.42 0.39 4.71
C GLY A 28 -16.15 1.10 4.24
N ILE A 29 -14.99 0.67 4.71
CA ILE A 29 -13.70 1.22 4.28
C ILE A 29 -13.13 0.39 3.15
N ARG A 30 -12.88 1.04 2.04
CA ARG A 30 -12.26 0.42 0.88
C ARG A 30 -10.75 0.40 1.08
N THR A 31 -10.18 -0.78 0.98
CA THR A 31 -8.77 -1.01 1.30
C THR A 31 -8.05 -1.59 0.09
N PHE A 32 -6.89 -1.02 -0.21
CA PHE A 32 -6.01 -1.47 -1.29
C PHE A 32 -4.60 -1.61 -0.73
N HIS A 33 -4.02 -2.79 -0.85
CA HIS A 33 -2.68 -3.07 -0.35
C HIS A 33 -1.70 -3.34 -1.48
N GLY A 34 -0.46 -2.90 -1.30
CA GLY A 34 0.63 -3.26 -2.19
C GLY A 34 0.52 -2.68 -3.60
N ILE A 35 -0.07 -1.49 -3.75
CA ILE A 35 -0.15 -0.84 -5.05
C ILE A 35 1.23 -0.28 -5.41
N PRO A 36 1.85 -0.76 -6.51
CA PRO A 36 3.14 -0.23 -6.94
C PRO A 36 2.97 1.21 -7.46
N TYR A 37 3.79 2.13 -6.99
CA TYR A 37 3.78 3.51 -7.46
C TYR A 37 5.03 3.87 -8.25
N ALA A 38 6.07 3.06 -8.16
CA ALA A 38 7.31 3.20 -8.91
C ALA A 38 7.99 1.85 -9.00
N GLN A 39 8.94 1.74 -9.90
CA GLN A 39 9.81 0.56 -9.99
C GLN A 39 11.26 1.02 -10.06
N ALA A 40 12.12 0.33 -9.33
CA ALA A 40 13.52 0.69 -9.28
C ALA A 40 14.40 -0.55 -9.11
N LYS A 41 15.55 -0.53 -9.75
CA LYS A 41 16.63 -1.46 -9.48
C LYS A 41 17.57 -0.85 -8.44
N ARG A 42 18.37 -1.70 -7.82
CA ARG A 42 19.33 -1.26 -6.80
C ARG A 42 20.23 -0.14 -7.34
N PHE A 43 20.33 0.95 -6.55
CA PHE A 43 21.15 2.13 -6.85
C PHE A 43 20.75 2.87 -8.15
N GLN A 44 19.56 2.63 -8.67
CA GLN A 44 19.06 3.34 -9.84
C GLN A 44 17.92 4.26 -9.49
N MET A 45 17.69 5.25 -10.32
CA MET A 45 16.56 6.16 -10.17
C MET A 45 15.25 5.41 -10.37
N PRO A 46 14.23 5.72 -9.56
CA PRO A 46 12.91 5.14 -9.76
C PRO A 46 12.33 5.55 -11.12
N GLU A 47 11.66 4.59 -11.74
CA GLU A 47 10.97 4.77 -13.00
C GLU A 47 9.45 4.62 -12.79
N PRO A 48 8.63 5.22 -13.68
CA PRO A 48 7.19 4.99 -13.63
C PRO A 48 6.84 3.51 -13.75
N VAL A 49 5.78 3.11 -13.09
CA VAL A 49 5.30 1.74 -13.14
C VAL A 49 4.86 1.40 -14.56
N THR A 50 5.26 0.23 -15.05
CA THR A 50 4.80 -0.28 -16.33
C THR A 50 3.30 -0.53 -16.27
N PRO A 51 2.50 0.07 -17.19
CA PRO A 51 1.07 -0.18 -17.22
C PRO A 51 0.74 -1.66 -17.41
N TRP A 52 -0.32 -2.10 -16.75
CA TRP A 52 -0.79 -3.49 -16.86
C TRP A 52 -2.16 -3.56 -17.52
N THR A 53 -2.44 -4.70 -18.12
CA THR A 53 -3.76 -5.03 -18.64
C THR A 53 -4.49 -5.89 -17.61
N GLY A 54 -5.83 -5.76 -17.58
CA GLY A 54 -6.63 -6.49 -16.61
C GLY A 54 -6.69 -5.80 -15.25
N ILE A 55 -6.95 -6.57 -14.22
CA ILE A 55 -7.17 -6.06 -12.88
C ILE A 55 -6.07 -6.56 -11.95
N PHE A 56 -5.37 -5.62 -11.31
CA PHE A 56 -4.38 -5.92 -10.28
C PHE A 56 -5.09 -6.13 -8.95
N ASP A 57 -4.86 -7.28 -8.31
CA ASP A 57 -5.45 -7.59 -7.01
C ASP A 57 -4.59 -7.00 -5.89
N ALA A 58 -5.07 -5.90 -5.31
CA ALA A 58 -4.42 -5.19 -4.22
C ALA A 58 -4.94 -5.70 -2.87
N MET A 59 -4.77 -7.00 -2.62
CA MET A 59 -5.31 -7.70 -1.45
C MET A 59 -4.27 -7.92 -0.35
N SER A 60 -3.00 -7.93 -0.70
CA SER A 60 -1.92 -8.19 0.25
C SER A 60 -0.85 -7.11 0.19
N TYR A 61 -0.17 -6.91 1.31
CA TYR A 61 0.95 -5.97 1.37
C TYR A 61 2.03 -6.34 0.37
N GLY A 62 2.70 -5.32 -0.15
CA GLY A 62 3.82 -5.51 -1.05
C GLY A 62 5.07 -6.05 -0.35
N CYS A 63 6.11 -6.31 -1.13
CA CYS A 63 7.40 -6.73 -0.61
C CYS A 63 8.05 -5.62 0.20
N VAL A 64 8.86 -6.01 1.19
CA VAL A 64 9.66 -5.08 1.97
C VAL A 64 11.06 -4.94 1.38
N CYS A 65 11.69 -3.82 1.68
CA CYS A 65 13.07 -3.58 1.26
C CYS A 65 14.00 -4.64 1.85
N PRO A 66 14.95 -5.18 1.07
CA PRO A 66 15.95 -6.10 1.59
C PRO A 66 16.77 -5.41 2.69
N MET A 67 16.84 -6.06 3.84
CA MET A 67 17.62 -5.59 4.98
C MET A 67 18.51 -6.72 5.48
N LEU A 68 19.62 -6.33 6.09
CA LEU A 68 20.47 -7.27 6.81
C LEU A 68 19.69 -7.83 8.00
N GLU A 69 19.56 -9.13 8.05
CA GLU A 69 18.98 -9.80 9.20
C GLU A 69 20.00 -9.79 10.34
N ARG A 70 19.64 -9.11 11.42
CA ARG A 70 20.39 -9.26 12.66
C ARG A 70 19.82 -10.46 13.40
N GLU A 71 20.60 -11.49 13.53
CA GLU A 71 20.32 -12.59 14.44
C GLU A 71 20.49 -12.12 15.89
N SER A 72 19.61 -11.26 16.33
CA SER A 72 19.60 -10.79 17.70
C SER A 72 18.33 -11.27 18.38
N ALA A 73 18.44 -12.33 19.14
CA ALA A 73 17.33 -12.87 19.91
C ALA A 73 16.72 -11.85 20.89
N GLN A 74 17.47 -10.85 21.29
CA GLN A 74 17.00 -9.81 22.20
C GLN A 74 16.07 -8.81 21.51
N GLY A 75 16.27 -8.53 20.24
CA GLY A 75 15.40 -7.62 19.50
C GLY A 75 14.03 -8.22 19.19
N GLU A 76 13.95 -9.52 18.99
CA GLU A 76 12.71 -10.22 18.65
C GLU A 76 11.73 -10.31 19.82
N VAL A 77 12.22 -10.33 21.04
CA VAL A 77 11.37 -10.38 22.23
C VAL A 77 10.67 -9.06 22.48
N LEU A 78 11.31 -7.94 22.16
CA LEU A 78 10.77 -6.60 22.39
C LEU A 78 9.95 -6.07 21.21
N VAL A 79 10.35 -6.41 20.00
CA VAL A 79 9.66 -5.98 18.76
C VAL A 79 9.58 -7.18 17.83
N PRO A 80 8.47 -7.91 17.83
CA PRO A 80 8.31 -9.04 16.92
C PRO A 80 8.44 -8.59 15.47
N HIS A 81 9.38 -9.14 14.75
CA HIS A 81 9.55 -8.86 13.33
C HIS A 81 8.64 -9.78 12.51
N ARG A 82 7.87 -9.17 11.62
CA ARG A 82 7.12 -9.94 10.64
C ARG A 82 8.03 -10.25 9.46
N TYR A 83 8.15 -11.51 9.13
CA TYR A 83 8.91 -11.94 7.96
C TYR A 83 8.04 -11.78 6.71
N TRP A 84 8.26 -10.70 5.97
CA TRP A 84 7.60 -10.45 4.70
C TRP A 84 8.53 -10.77 3.54
N PRO A 85 7.99 -11.11 2.36
CA PRO A 85 8.82 -11.25 1.17
C PRO A 85 9.62 -9.98 0.91
N LYS A 86 10.89 -10.16 0.58
CA LYS A 86 11.83 -9.07 0.30
C LYS A 86 12.07 -8.99 -1.19
N ASP A 87 12.08 -7.78 -1.73
CA ASP A 87 12.38 -7.53 -3.13
C ASP A 87 13.03 -6.15 -3.27
N GLU A 88 13.94 -6.03 -4.21
CA GLU A 88 14.53 -4.73 -4.59
C GLU A 88 13.46 -3.78 -5.11
N ASN A 89 12.45 -4.31 -5.79
CA ASN A 89 11.32 -3.56 -6.30
C ASN A 89 10.20 -3.51 -5.25
N CYS A 90 10.42 -2.72 -4.22
CA CYS A 90 9.54 -2.66 -3.04
C CYS A 90 8.74 -1.35 -2.91
N GLN A 91 8.71 -0.52 -3.95
CA GLN A 91 7.98 0.74 -3.93
C GLN A 91 6.49 0.50 -4.11
N SER A 92 5.79 0.32 -3.01
CA SER A 92 4.34 0.14 -2.99
C SER A 92 3.71 0.95 -1.86
N LEU A 93 2.41 1.19 -1.98
CA LEU A 93 1.66 1.91 -0.98
C LEU A 93 0.35 1.21 -0.67
N ASN A 94 -0.27 1.57 0.44
CA ASN A 94 -1.57 1.07 0.85
C ASN A 94 -2.53 2.25 0.99
N ILE A 95 -3.78 2.03 0.65
CA ILE A 95 -4.81 3.06 0.67
C ILE A 95 -6.03 2.54 1.44
N TRP A 96 -6.52 3.37 2.35
CA TRP A 96 -7.79 3.15 3.05
C TRP A 96 -8.66 4.38 2.78
N THR A 97 -9.84 4.17 2.23
CA THR A 97 -10.74 5.27 1.88
C THR A 97 -12.20 4.91 2.12
N PRO A 98 -13.01 5.83 2.65
CA PRO A 98 -14.44 5.61 2.80
C PRO A 98 -15.20 5.70 1.50
N GLY A 99 -14.62 6.25 0.44
CA GLY A 99 -15.30 6.41 -0.84
C GLY A 99 -14.35 6.54 -2.01
N LEU A 100 -14.87 6.26 -3.20
CA LEU A 100 -14.10 6.31 -4.45
C LEU A 100 -14.51 7.48 -5.35
N SER A 101 -15.41 8.32 -4.90
CA SER A 101 -16.03 9.37 -5.73
C SER A 101 -15.14 10.60 -5.95
N GLY A 102 -13.95 10.63 -5.40
CA GLY A 102 -13.05 11.77 -5.56
C GLY A 102 -13.49 13.06 -4.89
N ASN A 103 -14.62 13.04 -4.19
CA ASN A 103 -15.14 14.21 -3.50
C ASN A 103 -14.39 14.43 -2.20
N CYS A 104 -13.51 15.40 -2.20
CA CYS A 104 -12.93 16.01 -1.00
C CYS A 104 -12.57 15.03 0.12
N LEU A 105 -11.83 14.00 -0.22
CA LEU A 105 -11.18 13.23 0.82
C LEU A 105 -10.08 14.10 1.39
N LEU A 106 -10.38 14.72 2.50
CA LEU A 106 -9.39 15.50 3.21
C LEU A 106 -8.28 14.57 3.65
N TYR A 107 -7.07 14.90 3.26
CA TYR A 107 -5.93 14.23 3.83
C TYR A 107 -5.94 14.44 5.34
N THR A 108 -5.53 13.43 6.07
CA THR A 108 -5.70 13.41 7.50
C THR A 108 -4.41 13.45 8.29
N SER A 109 -3.29 13.29 7.64
CA SER A 109 -2.00 13.22 8.33
C SER A 109 -0.98 14.11 7.67
N PRO A 110 -0.99 15.43 7.99
CA PRO A 110 0.11 16.29 7.56
C PRO A 110 1.41 15.77 8.19
N SER A 111 2.47 15.74 7.39
CA SER A 111 3.78 15.38 7.91
C SER A 111 4.24 16.42 8.94
N PRO A 112 5.17 16.09 9.84
CA PRO A 112 5.74 17.09 10.74
C PRO A 112 6.34 18.29 10.02
N ARG A 113 6.80 18.11 8.80
CA ARG A 113 7.31 19.17 7.95
C ARG A 113 6.20 20.13 7.53
N ASP A 114 5.00 19.63 7.22
CA ASP A 114 3.85 20.45 6.86
C ASP A 114 3.34 21.25 8.05
N ARG A 115 3.41 20.69 9.25
CA ARG A 115 3.06 21.42 10.48
C ARG A 115 3.91 22.64 10.71
N SER A 116 5.19 22.60 10.39
CA SER A 116 6.08 23.75 10.56
C SER A 116 5.78 24.87 9.57
N VAL A 117 5.16 24.55 8.44
CA VAL A 117 4.82 25.51 7.38
C VAL A 117 3.43 26.12 7.57
N SER A 118 2.52 25.41 8.21
CA SER A 118 1.11 25.79 8.33
C SER A 118 0.84 26.77 9.48
N ARG A 119 1.85 27.32 10.12
CA ARG A 119 1.71 28.33 11.14
C ARG A 119 1.67 29.73 10.58
#